data_358a6f0c5cec2b41e73b7d3f8bc80412
#
_entry.id   358a6f0c5cec2b41e73b7d3f8bc80412
#
_cell.length_a   1.000
_cell.length_b   1.000
_cell.length_c   1.000
_cell.angle_alpha   90.00
_cell.angle_beta   90.00
_cell.angle_gamma   90.00
#
_symmetry.space_group_name_H-M   'P 1'
#
loop_
_entity.id
_entity.type
_entity.pdbx_description
1 polymer ?
#
loop_
_entity_poly.entity_id
_entity_poly.type
_entity_poly.pdbx_seq_one_letter_code
_entity_poly.pdbx_strand_id
1 'polypeptide(L)'
;LIGTAMLLAAKEQVPAKFSGFQVTSQENEKKLEFNNQGFELRQIEMNGEIFVKPEMSNADAVVNPGQPYLPTISTYYAVEPGKSYSVSLTILDDETVTEVDIMPFETWDSEKTGLVTKGDEYLLNEFFPSELATVSDPIIMRGLSMVQVSLTPFQYNPQTKELMIIHSAEMELVESGT
;
A
#
# COMPACT_ATOMS: atom_id res chain seq x y z
N LEU A 1 -8.90 -35.30 13.63
CA LEU A 1 -9.04 -34.48 12.39
C LEU A 1 -7.90 -33.48 12.40
N ILE A 2 -6.87 -33.80 11.64
CA ILE A 2 -5.66 -32.97 11.48
C ILE A 2 -6.02 -31.97 10.42
N GLY A 3 -6.21 -30.70 10.82
CA GLY A 3 -6.37 -29.58 9.89
C GLY A 3 -5.07 -29.42 9.10
N THR A 4 -5.14 -29.61 7.82
CA THR A 4 -4.06 -29.33 6.90
C THR A 4 -3.85 -27.82 6.88
N ALA A 5 -2.85 -27.33 7.62
CA ALA A 5 -2.36 -25.99 7.43
C ALA A 5 -1.86 -25.90 5.98
N MET A 6 -2.57 -25.17 5.15
CA MET A 6 -2.13 -24.90 3.80
C MET A 6 -0.90 -24.02 3.91
N LEU A 7 0.26 -24.69 3.75
CA LEU A 7 1.55 -24.03 3.70
C LEU A 7 1.46 -23.03 2.53
N LEU A 8 1.46 -21.73 2.84
CA LEU A 8 1.65 -20.70 1.84
C LEU A 8 3.04 -20.98 1.25
N ALA A 9 3.08 -21.65 0.11
CA ALA A 9 4.33 -21.95 -0.56
C ALA A 9 5.01 -20.60 -0.81
N ALA A 10 6.23 -20.45 -0.26
CA ALA A 10 7.08 -19.33 -0.57
C ALA A 10 7.20 -19.26 -2.10
N LYS A 11 6.48 -18.33 -2.70
CA LYS A 11 6.62 -18.05 -4.12
C LYS A 11 8.07 -17.57 -4.29
N GLU A 12 8.73 -18.20 -5.23
CA GLU A 12 10.14 -18.03 -5.59
C GLU A 12 10.59 -16.58 -5.39
N GLN A 13 11.62 -16.38 -4.55
CA GLN A 13 12.22 -15.08 -4.30
C GLN A 13 12.82 -14.55 -5.59
N VAL A 14 12.07 -13.75 -6.30
CA VAL A 14 12.63 -12.91 -7.36
C VAL A 14 13.45 -11.84 -6.65
N PRO A 15 14.76 -11.69 -6.95
CA PRO A 15 15.57 -10.67 -6.30
C PRO A 15 14.91 -9.31 -6.49
N ALA A 16 14.74 -8.60 -5.38
CA ALA A 16 14.03 -7.33 -5.29
C ALA A 16 14.55 -6.33 -6.32
N LYS A 17 13.93 -6.31 -7.48
CA LYS A 17 14.01 -5.17 -8.38
C LYS A 17 13.12 -4.09 -7.77
N PHE A 18 13.59 -2.85 -7.81
CA PHE A 18 12.89 -1.71 -7.26
C PHE A 18 11.43 -1.69 -7.73
N SER A 19 10.49 -1.96 -6.83
CA SER A 19 9.09 -1.63 -7.05
C SER A 19 9.01 -0.12 -7.10
N GLY A 20 8.55 0.44 -8.18
CA GLY A 20 8.53 1.88 -8.37
C GLY A 20 7.61 2.28 -9.50
N PHE A 21 7.28 3.56 -9.51
CA PHE A 21 6.54 4.14 -10.61
C PHE A 21 7.48 4.35 -11.80
N GLN A 22 7.04 3.94 -12.97
CA GLN A 22 7.58 4.44 -14.22
C GLN A 22 6.74 5.64 -14.64
N VAL A 23 7.37 6.79 -14.76
CA VAL A 23 6.71 8.00 -15.23
C VAL A 23 6.78 8.01 -16.76
N THR A 24 5.66 7.78 -17.42
CA THR A 24 5.51 7.97 -18.85
C THR A 24 4.82 9.30 -19.08
N SER A 25 5.58 10.38 -19.31
CA SER A 25 5.03 11.66 -19.73
C SER A 25 5.03 11.74 -21.25
N GLN A 26 3.88 11.54 -21.87
CA GLN A 26 3.64 12.08 -23.21
C GLN A 26 3.08 13.51 -23.05
N GLU A 27 3.42 14.39 -23.99
CA GLU A 27 3.16 15.86 -24.01
C GLU A 27 1.73 16.33 -23.65
N ASN A 28 1.12 15.99 -22.64
CA ASN A 28 -0.12 16.45 -22.00
C ASN A 28 -0.77 15.38 -21.09
N GLU A 29 -0.21 14.18 -21.00
CA GLU A 29 -0.75 13.14 -20.13
C GLU A 29 0.21 12.90 -18.95
N LYS A 30 -0.29 13.19 -17.75
CA LYS A 30 0.45 12.98 -16.49
C LYS A 30 0.14 11.57 -15.98
N LYS A 31 0.67 10.56 -16.67
CA LYS A 31 0.46 9.15 -16.33
C LYS A 31 1.65 8.56 -15.58
N LEU A 32 1.33 7.77 -14.57
CA LEU A 32 2.29 6.95 -13.83
C LEU A 32 1.86 5.49 -13.95
N GLU A 33 2.78 4.64 -14.37
CA GLU A 33 2.57 3.20 -14.40
C GLU A 33 3.20 2.56 -13.16
N PHE A 34 2.44 1.72 -12.49
CA PHE A 34 2.91 0.90 -11.41
C PHE A 34 3.03 -0.55 -11.87
N ASN A 35 4.20 -1.14 -11.61
CA ASN A 35 4.43 -2.56 -11.76
C ASN A 35 5.07 -3.11 -10.49
N ASN A 36 4.38 -4.05 -9.85
CA ASN A 36 4.88 -4.72 -8.66
C ASN A 36 6.05 -5.64 -9.06
N GLN A 37 7.26 -5.29 -8.60
CA GLN A 37 8.47 -6.06 -8.90
C GLN A 37 8.76 -7.17 -7.88
N GLY A 38 7.92 -7.28 -6.87
CA GLY A 38 8.00 -8.31 -5.84
C GLY A 38 7.60 -7.80 -4.47
N PHE A 39 7.00 -8.68 -3.71
CA PHE A 39 6.62 -8.47 -2.32
C PHE A 39 6.80 -9.77 -1.55
N GLU A 40 6.84 -9.68 -0.23
CA GLU A 40 6.85 -10.82 0.67
C GLU A 40 5.68 -10.71 1.65
N LEU A 41 4.99 -11.82 1.90
CA LEU A 41 4.01 -11.94 2.97
C LEU A 41 4.67 -12.70 4.13
N ARG A 42 5.29 -11.96 5.04
CA ARG A 42 6.03 -12.54 6.16
C ARG A 42 5.11 -12.87 7.32
N GLN A 43 5.16 -14.11 7.80
CA GLN A 43 4.48 -14.50 9.03
C GLN A 43 5.23 -14.00 10.26
N ILE A 44 4.49 -13.42 11.20
CA ILE A 44 5.00 -12.91 12.48
C ILE A 44 4.12 -13.46 13.59
N GLU A 45 4.74 -14.11 14.58
CA GLU A 45 4.04 -14.55 15.79
C GLU A 45 4.18 -13.46 16.86
N MET A 46 3.05 -12.97 17.36
CA MET A 46 2.98 -11.99 18.44
C MET A 46 1.88 -12.37 19.43
N ASN A 47 2.23 -12.45 20.70
CA ASN A 47 1.30 -12.81 21.78
C ASN A 47 0.52 -14.11 21.56
N GLY A 48 1.12 -15.09 20.85
CA GLY A 48 0.49 -16.36 20.52
C GLY A 48 -0.49 -16.30 19.34
N GLU A 49 -0.61 -15.15 18.68
CA GLU A 49 -1.34 -14.98 17.41
C GLU A 49 -0.36 -14.89 16.25
N ILE A 50 -0.75 -15.48 15.11
CA ILE A 50 0.04 -15.44 13.88
C ILE A 50 -0.55 -14.37 12.97
N PHE A 51 0.26 -13.38 12.66
CA PHE A 51 -0.06 -12.31 11.73
C PHE A 51 0.74 -12.43 10.43
N VAL A 52 0.28 -11.75 9.40
CA VAL A 52 0.99 -11.56 8.15
C VAL A 52 1.36 -10.09 8.02
N LYS A 53 2.63 -9.83 7.71
CA LYS A 53 3.14 -8.50 7.38
C LYS A 53 3.54 -8.48 5.91
N PRO A 54 2.82 -7.73 5.07
CA PRO A 54 3.28 -7.47 3.71
C PRO A 54 4.53 -6.61 3.74
N GLU A 55 5.54 -6.99 2.99
CA GLU A 55 6.77 -6.21 2.83
C GLU A 55 7.06 -6.01 1.34
N MET A 56 7.44 -4.79 0.98
CA MET A 56 7.77 -4.41 -0.38
C MET A 56 8.98 -3.46 -0.36
N SER A 57 9.89 -3.62 -1.31
CA SER A 57 11.04 -2.73 -1.44
C SER A 57 10.60 -1.30 -1.74
N ASN A 58 11.23 -0.32 -1.10
CA ASN A 58 10.95 1.11 -1.24
C ASN A 58 9.53 1.54 -0.84
N ALA A 59 8.87 0.76 0.01
CA ALA A 59 7.56 1.07 0.54
C ALA A 59 7.63 1.18 2.07
N ASP A 60 6.90 2.13 2.61
CA ASP A 60 6.72 2.33 4.04
C ASP A 60 5.23 2.32 4.36
N ALA A 61 4.85 1.85 5.54
CA ALA A 61 3.47 1.95 5.96
C ALA A 61 3.12 3.39 6.35
N VAL A 62 2.16 3.96 5.64
CA VAL A 62 1.60 5.30 5.93
C VAL A 62 0.24 5.12 6.58
N VAL A 63 0.24 4.60 7.80
CA VAL A 63 -0.96 4.24 8.57
C VAL A 63 -0.83 4.73 10.01
N ASN A 64 -1.97 4.86 10.68
CA ASN A 64 -2.00 5.18 12.10
C ASN A 64 -1.83 3.92 12.97
N PRO A 65 -1.39 4.07 14.22
CA PRO A 65 -1.32 2.96 15.16
C PRO A 65 -2.65 2.20 15.26
N GLY A 66 -2.56 0.88 15.19
CA GLY A 66 -3.71 -0.02 15.24
C GLY A 66 -4.37 -0.31 13.89
N GLN A 67 -4.11 0.48 12.86
CA GLN A 67 -4.58 0.20 11.49
C GLN A 67 -3.79 -0.97 10.85
N PRO A 68 -4.37 -1.69 9.87
CA PRO A 68 -3.64 -2.74 9.17
C PRO A 68 -2.33 -2.22 8.55
N TYR A 69 -1.23 -2.93 8.77
CA TYR A 69 0.07 -2.59 8.20
C TYR A 69 0.08 -2.91 6.71
N LEU A 70 -0.03 -1.89 5.87
CA LEU A 70 -0.02 -2.03 4.42
C LEU A 70 1.04 -1.10 3.82
N PRO A 71 2.02 -1.64 3.08
CA PRO A 71 3.07 -0.84 2.46
C PRO A 71 2.51 0.11 1.40
N THR A 72 3.01 1.34 1.41
CA THR A 72 2.66 2.41 0.48
C THR A 72 3.94 2.87 -0.23
N ILE A 73 3.90 2.97 -1.53
CA ILE A 73 4.98 3.59 -2.31
C ILE A 73 4.58 5.00 -2.69
N SER A 74 5.57 5.89 -2.77
CA SER A 74 5.34 7.29 -3.10
C SER A 74 6.41 7.82 -4.06
N THR A 75 6.01 8.77 -4.90
CA THR A 75 6.93 9.52 -5.75
C THR A 75 6.51 10.97 -5.81
N TYR A 76 7.45 11.86 -6.19
CA TYR A 76 7.16 13.27 -6.43
C TYR A 76 7.01 13.52 -7.92
N TYR A 77 5.99 14.29 -8.27
CA TYR A 77 5.72 14.69 -9.64
C TYR A 77 5.69 16.21 -9.74
N ALA A 78 6.45 16.78 -10.71
CA ALA A 78 6.47 18.21 -10.95
C ALA A 78 5.15 18.64 -11.59
N VAL A 79 4.58 19.72 -11.06
CA VAL A 79 3.27 20.25 -11.50
C VAL A 79 3.31 21.75 -11.70
N GLU A 80 2.29 22.30 -12.34
CA GLU A 80 2.17 23.73 -12.52
C GLU A 80 1.86 24.44 -11.19
N PRO A 81 2.54 25.56 -10.90
CA PRO A 81 2.28 26.33 -9.68
C PRO A 81 0.84 26.83 -9.60
N GLY A 82 0.27 26.83 -8.38
CA GLY A 82 -1.05 27.39 -8.10
C GLY A 82 -2.24 26.53 -8.55
N LYS A 83 -1.99 25.27 -8.92
CA LYS A 83 -3.04 24.33 -9.32
C LYS A 83 -3.16 23.20 -8.31
N SER A 84 -4.36 22.68 -8.14
CA SER A 84 -4.65 21.48 -7.35
C SER A 84 -4.85 20.27 -8.26
N TYR A 85 -4.54 19.08 -7.75
CA TYR A 85 -4.58 17.85 -8.50
C TYR A 85 -5.35 16.77 -7.74
N SER A 86 -6.02 15.91 -8.48
CA SER A 86 -6.53 14.63 -8.02
C SER A 86 -5.84 13.51 -8.79
N VAL A 87 -5.93 12.28 -8.28
CA VAL A 87 -5.40 11.11 -8.93
C VAL A 87 -6.54 10.14 -9.24
N SER A 88 -6.60 9.62 -10.46
CA SER A 88 -7.41 8.47 -10.81
C SER A 88 -6.55 7.22 -10.89
N LEU A 89 -7.10 6.08 -10.47
CA LEU A 89 -6.42 4.78 -10.46
C LEU A 89 -7.19 3.80 -11.34
N THR A 90 -6.49 3.13 -12.23
CA THR A 90 -7.01 1.98 -13.00
C THR A 90 -6.16 0.77 -12.67
N ILE A 91 -6.75 -0.23 -12.02
CA ILE A 91 -6.10 -1.51 -11.73
C ILE A 91 -6.13 -2.35 -13.01
N LEU A 92 -4.97 -2.83 -13.44
CA LEU A 92 -4.83 -3.64 -14.66
C LEU A 92 -4.70 -5.14 -14.32
N ASP A 93 -4.06 -5.45 -13.21
CA ASP A 93 -3.85 -6.83 -12.74
C ASP A 93 -3.78 -6.88 -11.22
N ASP A 94 -4.53 -7.80 -10.62
CA ASP A 94 -4.57 -8.02 -9.19
C ASP A 94 -4.82 -9.49 -8.84
N GLU A 95 -4.52 -9.87 -7.61
CA GLU A 95 -4.90 -11.15 -7.01
C GLU A 95 -5.47 -10.94 -5.61
N THR A 96 -6.31 -11.87 -5.17
CA THR A 96 -6.83 -11.91 -3.80
C THR A 96 -6.36 -13.16 -3.07
N VAL A 97 -5.76 -12.96 -1.90
CA VAL A 97 -5.35 -14.02 -0.98
C VAL A 97 -6.31 -14.05 0.19
N THR A 98 -6.76 -15.24 0.58
CA THR A 98 -7.73 -15.44 1.66
C THR A 98 -7.05 -16.01 2.91
N GLU A 99 -7.76 -16.00 4.03
CA GLU A 99 -7.30 -16.50 5.34
C GLU A 99 -6.03 -15.77 5.86
N VAL A 100 -5.92 -14.49 5.53
CA VAL A 100 -4.81 -13.63 5.95
C VAL A 100 -5.25 -12.78 7.15
N ASP A 101 -4.45 -12.75 8.20
CA ASP A 101 -4.63 -11.81 9.32
C ASP A 101 -3.47 -10.79 9.28
N ILE A 102 -3.72 -9.62 8.73
CA ILE A 102 -2.70 -8.58 8.60
C ILE A 102 -2.41 -8.01 9.99
N MET A 103 -1.13 -7.86 10.33
CA MET A 103 -0.73 -7.26 11.58
C MET A 103 -1.15 -5.79 11.67
N PRO A 104 -1.60 -5.32 12.85
CA PRO A 104 -1.80 -3.89 13.06
C PRO A 104 -0.44 -3.17 13.09
N PHE A 105 -0.45 -1.91 12.64
CA PHE A 105 0.72 -1.06 12.73
C PHE A 105 1.03 -0.75 14.21
N GLU A 106 2.25 -1.02 14.61
CA GLU A 106 2.72 -0.87 15.97
C GLU A 106 3.36 0.50 16.18
N THR A 107 3.15 1.05 17.37
CA THR A 107 3.92 2.19 17.83
C THR A 107 5.22 1.72 18.49
N TRP A 108 6.17 2.63 18.63
CA TRP A 108 7.38 2.43 19.44
C TRP A 108 7.08 1.91 20.86
N ASP A 109 5.94 2.29 21.45
CA ASP A 109 5.54 1.82 22.79
C ASP A 109 5.03 0.38 22.79
N SER A 110 4.40 -0.09 21.69
CA SER A 110 3.98 -1.48 21.55
C SER A 110 5.16 -2.43 21.42
N GLU A 111 6.26 -2.02 20.79
CA GLU A 111 7.50 -2.80 20.78
C GLU A 111 8.04 -3.08 22.18
N LYS A 112 7.88 -2.13 23.12
CA LYS A 112 8.32 -2.28 24.51
C LYS A 112 7.37 -3.12 25.36
N THR A 113 6.08 -3.03 25.10
CA THR A 113 5.03 -3.71 25.89
C THR A 113 4.68 -5.07 25.34
N GLY A 114 5.03 -5.36 24.07
CA GLY A 114 4.61 -6.56 23.34
C GLY A 114 3.10 -6.63 23.11
N LEU A 115 2.39 -5.53 23.29
CA LEU A 115 0.94 -5.45 23.08
C LEU A 115 0.66 -4.98 21.66
N VAL A 116 0.05 -5.84 20.86
CA VAL A 116 -0.49 -5.51 19.55
C VAL A 116 -1.96 -5.15 19.73
N THR A 117 -2.34 -3.94 19.36
CA THR A 117 -3.73 -3.48 19.48
C THR A 117 -4.32 -3.27 18.10
N LYS A 118 -5.35 -4.05 17.77
CA LYS A 118 -6.16 -3.84 16.57
C LYS A 118 -7.05 -2.62 16.78
N GLY A 119 -7.03 -1.69 15.82
CA GLY A 119 -7.87 -0.50 15.79
C GLY A 119 -9.29 -0.80 15.31
N ASP A 120 -10.10 0.27 15.22
CA ASP A 120 -11.52 0.16 14.84
C ASP A 120 -11.72 -0.40 13.43
N GLU A 121 -10.75 -0.24 12.53
CA GLU A 121 -10.78 -0.77 11.17
C GLU A 121 -10.96 -2.30 11.15
N TYR A 122 -10.43 -3.00 12.16
CA TYR A 122 -10.58 -4.46 12.27
C TYR A 122 -11.99 -4.93 12.62
N LEU A 123 -12.85 -4.01 13.05
CA LEU A 123 -14.26 -4.31 13.36
C LEU A 123 -15.18 -4.12 12.15
N LEU A 124 -14.67 -3.48 11.09
CA LEU A 124 -15.44 -3.14 9.90
C LEU A 124 -15.35 -4.27 8.86
N ASN A 125 -16.48 -4.53 8.19
CA ASN A 125 -16.52 -5.44 7.04
C ASN A 125 -16.34 -4.62 5.75
N GLU A 126 -15.22 -3.93 5.67
CA GLU A 126 -14.86 -3.06 4.56
C GLU A 126 -13.39 -3.23 4.22
N PHE A 127 -13.04 -2.95 2.98
CA PHE A 127 -11.64 -2.96 2.54
C PHE A 127 -10.92 -1.68 2.99
N PHE A 128 -9.77 -1.86 3.63
CA PHE A 128 -8.86 -0.79 4.06
C PHE A 128 -7.55 -0.84 3.26
N PRO A 129 -6.98 0.30 2.83
CA PRO A 129 -7.57 1.63 2.86
C PRO A 129 -8.69 1.77 1.83
N SER A 130 -9.63 2.69 2.06
CA SER A 130 -10.72 2.97 1.11
C SER A 130 -10.21 3.61 -0.18
N GLU A 131 -9.14 4.42 -0.08
CA GLU A 131 -8.44 5.04 -1.21
C GLU A 131 -7.06 4.43 -1.35
N LEU A 132 -6.82 3.78 -2.49
CA LEU A 132 -5.55 3.12 -2.80
C LEU A 132 -4.51 4.08 -3.35
N ALA A 133 -4.94 5.11 -4.09
CA ALA A 133 -4.08 6.13 -4.65
C ALA A 133 -4.45 7.51 -4.11
N THR A 134 -3.45 8.27 -3.67
CA THR A 134 -3.63 9.63 -3.13
C THR A 134 -2.62 10.60 -3.74
N VAL A 135 -2.97 11.88 -3.74
CA VAL A 135 -2.08 12.97 -4.13
C VAL A 135 -2.11 14.05 -3.07
N SER A 136 -0.92 14.56 -2.71
CA SER A 136 -0.79 15.64 -1.73
C SER A 136 -1.17 16.99 -2.31
N ASP A 137 -1.40 17.97 -1.43
CA ASP A 137 -1.33 19.37 -1.83
C ASP A 137 0.04 19.69 -2.46
N PRO A 138 0.09 20.67 -3.41
CA PRO A 138 1.36 21.08 -4.00
C PRO A 138 2.31 21.67 -2.96
N ILE A 139 3.55 21.22 -3.00
CA ILE A 139 4.66 21.75 -2.21
C ILE A 139 5.68 22.42 -3.14
N ILE A 140 6.35 23.44 -2.64
CA ILE A 140 7.44 24.10 -3.37
C ILE A 140 8.77 23.62 -2.81
N MET A 141 9.56 22.93 -3.64
CA MET A 141 10.89 22.49 -3.29
C MET A 141 11.91 23.04 -4.30
N ARG A 142 12.84 23.85 -3.83
CA ARG A 142 13.89 24.50 -4.66
C ARG A 142 13.33 25.24 -5.89
N GLY A 143 12.17 25.90 -5.73
CA GLY A 143 11.52 26.65 -6.80
C GLY A 143 10.68 25.83 -7.78
N LEU A 144 10.56 24.52 -7.56
CA LEU A 144 9.67 23.62 -8.32
C LEU A 144 8.41 23.34 -7.52
N SER A 145 7.25 23.46 -8.15
CA SER A 145 5.99 23.00 -7.60
C SER A 145 5.86 21.49 -7.85
N MET A 146 5.59 20.73 -6.81
CA MET A 146 5.54 19.26 -6.86
C MET A 146 4.37 18.76 -6.02
N VAL A 147 3.80 17.63 -6.41
CA VAL A 147 2.87 16.85 -5.59
C VAL A 147 3.51 15.51 -5.26
N GLN A 148 3.19 14.96 -4.10
CA GLN A 148 3.49 13.57 -3.78
C GLN A 148 2.32 12.71 -4.23
N VAL A 149 2.59 11.72 -5.06
CA VAL A 149 1.64 10.69 -5.47
C VAL A 149 1.98 9.42 -4.74
N SER A 150 1.00 8.82 -4.09
CA SER A 150 1.16 7.61 -3.29
C SER A 150 0.20 6.53 -3.75
N LEU A 151 0.66 5.29 -3.74
CA LEU A 151 -0.14 4.09 -4.01
C LEU A 151 0.09 3.06 -2.90
N THR A 152 -0.99 2.57 -2.32
CA THR A 152 -0.99 1.39 -1.46
C THR A 152 -1.44 0.20 -2.30
N PRO A 153 -0.52 -0.65 -2.81
CA PRO A 153 -0.87 -1.74 -3.71
C PRO A 153 -1.47 -2.96 -3.01
N PHE A 154 -1.95 -2.77 -1.79
CA PHE A 154 -2.60 -3.77 -0.95
C PHE A 154 -3.90 -3.19 -0.40
N GLN A 155 -4.95 -4.01 -0.36
CA GLN A 155 -6.22 -3.65 0.28
C GLN A 155 -6.73 -4.85 1.09
N TYR A 156 -7.07 -4.63 2.33
CA TYR A 156 -7.37 -5.71 3.28
C TYR A 156 -8.76 -5.56 3.89
N ASN A 157 -9.55 -6.63 3.89
CA ASN A 157 -10.79 -6.71 4.66
C ASN A 157 -10.58 -7.60 5.89
N PRO A 158 -10.60 -7.04 7.10
CA PRO A 158 -10.33 -7.79 8.33
C PRO A 158 -11.38 -8.83 8.68
N GLN A 159 -12.63 -8.62 8.30
CA GLN A 159 -13.74 -9.53 8.64
C GLN A 159 -13.77 -10.75 7.73
N THR A 160 -13.49 -10.58 6.44
CA THR A 160 -13.39 -11.69 5.48
C THR A 160 -11.99 -12.29 5.43
N LYS A 161 -10.99 -11.61 6.02
CA LYS A 161 -9.56 -11.97 5.96
C LYS A 161 -9.04 -12.11 4.54
N GLU A 162 -9.50 -11.22 3.68
CA GLU A 162 -9.10 -11.14 2.29
C GLU A 162 -8.10 -10.01 2.08
N LEU A 163 -6.99 -10.31 1.43
CA LEU A 163 -5.98 -9.34 1.00
C LEU A 163 -5.95 -9.29 -0.51
N MET A 164 -6.36 -8.16 -1.08
CA MET A 164 -6.16 -7.86 -2.49
C MET A 164 -4.75 -7.29 -2.69
N ILE A 165 -4.07 -7.75 -3.72
CA ILE A 165 -2.70 -7.37 -4.07
C ILE A 165 -2.69 -6.91 -5.51
N ILE A 166 -2.30 -5.66 -5.74
CA ILE A 166 -2.20 -5.08 -7.09
C ILE A 166 -0.83 -5.43 -7.68
N HIS A 167 -0.84 -6.05 -8.86
CA HIS A 167 0.36 -6.37 -9.62
C HIS A 167 0.72 -5.28 -10.63
N SER A 168 -0.30 -4.69 -11.26
CA SER A 168 -0.09 -3.54 -12.15
C SER A 168 -1.26 -2.58 -12.12
N ALA A 169 -0.97 -1.30 -12.28
CA ALA A 169 -1.97 -0.24 -12.31
C ALA A 169 -1.46 0.97 -13.10
N GLU A 170 -2.39 1.76 -13.60
CA GLU A 170 -2.14 3.08 -14.16
C GLU A 170 -2.76 4.14 -13.27
N MET A 171 -2.04 5.23 -13.05
CA MET A 171 -2.54 6.40 -12.37
C MET A 171 -2.44 7.61 -13.29
N GLU A 172 -3.44 8.45 -13.26
CA GLU A 172 -3.48 9.69 -14.00
C GLU A 172 -3.70 10.87 -13.05
N LEU A 173 -2.82 11.87 -13.12
CA LEU A 173 -3.00 13.12 -12.39
C LEU A 173 -3.91 14.04 -13.20
N VAL A 174 -5.01 14.40 -12.60
CA VAL A 174 -6.03 15.29 -13.18
C VAL A 174 -6.03 16.60 -12.43
N GLU A 175 -5.94 17.70 -13.16
CA GLU A 175 -6.10 19.04 -12.58
C GLU A 175 -7.52 19.18 -12.02
N SER A 176 -7.65 19.49 -10.73
CA SER A 176 -8.93 19.56 -10.02
C SER A 176 -9.36 20.99 -9.66
N GLY A 177 -8.51 21.98 -9.87
CA GLY A 177 -8.82 23.38 -9.61
C GLY A 177 -7.59 24.30 -9.51
N THR A 178 -7.87 25.57 -9.31
CA THR A 178 -6.88 26.62 -9.04
C THR A 178 -7.09 27.20 -7.66
#